data_f3a8c97b8120623755061382c926b382
#
_entry.id   f3a8c97b8120623755061382c926b382
#
_cell.length_a   1.000
_cell.length_b   1.000
_cell.length_c   1.000
_cell.angle_alpha   90.00
_cell.angle_beta   90.00
_cell.angle_gamma   90.00
#
_symmetry.space_group_name_H-M   'P 1'
#
loop_
_entity.id
_entity.type
_entity.pdbx_description
1 polymer ?
#
loop_
_entity_poly.entity_id
_entity_poly.type
_entity_poly.pdbx_seq_one_letter_code
_entity_poly.pdbx_strand_id
1 'polypeptide(L)'
;MNQLRTIAVIPARLASTRFPEKVIAKLGGKPIIQWVWERTVRSRADRVLVATDSEKVFETARAFGAEPVMTSPNHPSGSDRVWEAVKGIDCDVIINVQGDEPFMKPEVINSLIDAMEGEDAPDMATVVVPSTREEIASNPNLPKVVIGADGRALYFSRSEIPFLRTGGTDMPLYRHWGIYAYRRAALERFVSLPESPLEKCEKLEQLRALENGMKIKVVKTQFQSIGIDTPEDLVFELL
;
A
#
# COMPACT_ATOMS: atom_id res chain seq x y z
N MET A 1 -28.02 1.77 -1.59
CA MET A 1 -26.69 2.36 -1.97
C MET A 1 -26.12 1.46 -3.06
N ASN A 2 -25.67 2.01 -4.18
CA ASN A 2 -24.96 1.20 -5.17
C ASN A 2 -23.65 0.71 -4.56
N GLN A 3 -23.36 -0.58 -4.72
CA GLN A 3 -22.09 -1.16 -4.32
C GLN A 3 -20.96 -0.49 -5.11
N LEU A 4 -19.87 -0.08 -4.44
CA LEU A 4 -18.70 0.50 -5.10
C LEU A 4 -18.00 -0.57 -5.95
N ARG A 5 -17.69 -0.23 -7.19
CA ARG A 5 -16.86 -1.09 -8.06
C ARG A 5 -15.39 -0.91 -7.67
N THR A 6 -14.81 -1.96 -7.15
CA THR A 6 -13.48 -1.94 -6.54
C THR A 6 -12.49 -2.78 -7.33
N ILE A 7 -11.35 -2.20 -7.69
CA ILE A 7 -10.25 -2.91 -8.34
C ILE A 7 -9.03 -2.89 -7.41
N ALA A 8 -8.51 -4.06 -7.09
CA ALA A 8 -7.20 -4.18 -6.46
C ALA A 8 -6.12 -4.32 -7.53
N VAL A 9 -5.05 -3.54 -7.41
CA VAL A 9 -3.90 -3.59 -8.30
C VAL A 9 -2.66 -3.91 -7.49
N ILE A 10 -1.88 -4.87 -7.96
CA ILE A 10 -0.62 -5.30 -7.37
C ILE A 10 0.50 -4.83 -8.30
N PRO A 11 1.15 -3.68 -8.03
CA PRO A 11 2.30 -3.25 -8.81
C PRO A 11 3.49 -4.18 -8.56
N ALA A 12 4.08 -4.70 -9.63
CA ALA A 12 5.15 -5.69 -9.59
C ALA A 12 6.27 -5.33 -10.57
N ARG A 13 7.32 -4.64 -10.05
CA ARG A 13 8.53 -4.35 -10.83
C ARG A 13 9.50 -5.54 -10.75
N LEU A 14 10.14 -5.88 -11.87
CA LEU A 14 11.24 -6.85 -11.85
C LEU A 14 12.48 -6.25 -11.20
N ALA A 15 12.76 -4.98 -11.50
CA ALA A 15 13.91 -4.26 -10.97
C ALA A 15 13.71 -3.92 -9.48
N SER A 16 14.52 -4.52 -8.62
CA SER A 16 14.65 -4.20 -7.20
C SER A 16 16.13 -4.12 -6.87
N THR A 17 16.57 -3.04 -6.23
CA THR A 17 18.00 -2.81 -5.94
C THR A 17 18.54 -3.69 -4.82
N ARG A 18 17.75 -3.95 -3.79
CA ARG A 18 18.15 -4.77 -2.63
C ARG A 18 17.98 -6.27 -2.86
N PHE A 19 17.00 -6.65 -3.67
CA PHE A 19 16.69 -8.03 -3.99
C PHE A 19 16.23 -8.11 -5.45
N PRO A 20 17.15 -8.33 -6.42
CA PRO A 20 16.80 -8.47 -7.83
C PRO A 20 15.73 -9.56 -8.06
N GLU A 21 14.77 -9.28 -8.94
CA GLU A 21 13.66 -10.20 -9.26
C GLU A 21 12.79 -10.63 -8.07
N LYS A 22 12.78 -9.86 -6.99
CA LYS A 22 12.09 -10.14 -5.73
C LYS A 22 10.68 -10.72 -5.92
N VAL A 23 9.85 -10.07 -6.73
CA VAL A 23 8.43 -10.42 -6.88
C VAL A 23 8.20 -11.82 -7.46
N ILE A 24 9.15 -12.36 -8.20
CA ILE A 24 9.10 -13.73 -8.76
C ILE A 24 10.00 -14.73 -8.01
N ALA A 25 10.73 -14.28 -6.99
CA ALA A 25 11.47 -15.18 -6.11
C ALA A 25 10.52 -16.14 -5.39
N LYS A 26 10.98 -17.36 -5.15
CA LYS A 26 10.12 -18.40 -4.56
C LYS A 26 10.14 -18.36 -3.04
N LEU A 27 8.96 -18.25 -2.46
CA LEU A 27 8.69 -18.43 -1.04
C LEU A 27 7.81 -19.67 -0.88
N GLY A 28 8.31 -20.71 -0.21
CA GLY A 28 7.57 -21.97 -0.06
C GLY A 28 7.16 -22.61 -1.41
N GLY A 29 8.03 -22.51 -2.44
CA GLY A 29 7.81 -23.09 -3.76
C GLY A 29 6.99 -22.25 -4.74
N LYS A 30 6.31 -21.18 -4.31
CA LYS A 30 5.52 -20.27 -5.14
C LYS A 30 6.20 -18.89 -5.27
N PRO A 31 6.05 -18.18 -6.40
CA PRO A 31 6.47 -16.78 -6.50
C PRO A 31 5.84 -15.90 -5.40
N ILE A 32 6.59 -14.93 -4.88
CA ILE A 32 6.05 -13.96 -3.89
C ILE A 32 4.78 -13.30 -4.40
N ILE A 33 4.76 -12.84 -5.66
CA ILE A 33 3.60 -12.20 -6.28
C ILE A 33 2.37 -13.11 -6.34
N GLN A 34 2.55 -14.44 -6.44
CA GLN A 34 1.44 -15.39 -6.40
C GLN A 34 0.79 -15.44 -5.01
N TRP A 35 1.58 -15.42 -3.94
CA TRP A 35 1.06 -15.34 -2.57
C TRP A 35 0.24 -14.07 -2.36
N VAL A 36 0.74 -12.92 -2.81
CA VAL A 36 0.03 -11.65 -2.71
C VAL A 36 -1.29 -11.72 -3.48
N TRP A 37 -1.27 -12.23 -4.71
CA TRP A 37 -2.47 -12.35 -5.54
C TRP A 37 -3.48 -13.32 -4.93
N GLU A 38 -3.08 -14.53 -4.50
CA GLU A 38 -3.97 -15.53 -3.89
C GLU A 38 -4.69 -15.00 -2.64
N ARG A 39 -4.06 -14.06 -1.91
CA ARG A 39 -4.68 -13.40 -0.76
C ARG A 39 -5.58 -12.26 -1.19
N THR A 40 -5.16 -11.47 -2.16
CA THR A 40 -5.94 -10.34 -2.66
C THR A 40 -7.26 -10.79 -3.29
N VAL A 41 -7.29 -11.87 -4.05
CA VAL A 41 -8.53 -12.41 -4.65
C VAL A 41 -9.54 -12.96 -3.64
N ARG A 42 -9.11 -13.19 -2.39
CA ARG A 42 -10.01 -13.57 -1.28
C ARG A 42 -10.68 -12.36 -0.62
N SER A 43 -10.30 -11.14 -0.98
CA SER A 43 -10.94 -9.91 -0.52
C SER A 43 -12.25 -9.66 -1.27
N ARG A 44 -12.95 -8.58 -0.88
CA ARG A 44 -14.16 -8.12 -1.55
C ARG A 44 -13.91 -7.27 -2.81
N ALA A 45 -12.66 -7.16 -3.26
CA ALA A 45 -12.37 -6.48 -4.52
C ALA A 45 -13.02 -7.23 -5.70
N ASP A 46 -13.74 -6.51 -6.57
CA ASP A 46 -14.44 -7.12 -7.71
C ASP A 46 -13.47 -7.66 -8.78
N ARG A 47 -12.27 -7.09 -8.84
CA ARG A 47 -11.23 -7.47 -9.81
C ARG A 47 -9.84 -7.28 -9.22
N VAL A 48 -8.90 -8.13 -9.60
CA VAL A 48 -7.50 -8.07 -9.14
C VAL A 48 -6.57 -8.11 -10.34
N LEU A 49 -5.76 -7.05 -10.50
CA LEU A 49 -4.80 -6.90 -11.58
C LEU A 49 -3.37 -7.00 -11.04
N VAL A 50 -2.45 -7.53 -11.85
CA VAL A 50 -1.00 -7.45 -11.61
C VAL A 50 -0.40 -6.51 -12.63
N ALA A 51 0.06 -5.33 -12.20
CA ALA A 51 0.61 -4.31 -13.07
C ALA A 51 2.15 -4.39 -13.12
N THR A 52 2.72 -4.65 -14.30
CA THR A 52 4.17 -4.89 -14.45
C THR A 52 4.74 -4.25 -15.72
N ASP A 53 6.04 -3.97 -15.70
CA ASP A 53 6.85 -3.54 -16.85
C ASP A 53 7.72 -4.67 -17.42
N SER A 54 7.53 -5.90 -16.93
CA SER A 54 8.38 -7.05 -17.28
C SER A 54 7.56 -8.18 -17.88
N GLU A 55 7.93 -8.60 -19.08
CA GLU A 55 7.35 -9.79 -19.71
C GLU A 55 7.48 -11.03 -18.83
N LYS A 56 8.62 -11.18 -18.14
CA LYS A 56 8.87 -12.31 -17.24
C LYS A 56 7.86 -12.34 -16.08
N VAL A 57 7.55 -11.19 -15.49
CA VAL A 57 6.54 -11.07 -14.42
C VAL A 57 5.14 -11.29 -15.01
N PHE A 58 4.87 -10.75 -16.19
CA PHE A 58 3.60 -10.90 -16.90
C PHE A 58 3.28 -12.38 -17.14
N GLU A 59 4.20 -13.12 -17.76
CA GLU A 59 4.02 -14.56 -18.02
C GLU A 59 3.93 -15.38 -16.72
N THR A 60 4.72 -15.02 -15.70
CA THR A 60 4.63 -15.67 -14.38
C THR A 60 3.23 -15.46 -13.77
N ALA A 61 2.70 -14.24 -13.81
CA ALA A 61 1.37 -13.92 -13.28
C ALA A 61 0.27 -14.66 -14.06
N ARG A 62 0.37 -14.68 -15.38
CA ARG A 62 -0.58 -15.40 -16.24
C ARG A 62 -0.59 -16.91 -15.97
N ALA A 63 0.58 -17.49 -15.68
CA ALA A 63 0.72 -18.92 -15.44
C ALA A 63 -0.02 -19.43 -14.20
N PHE A 64 -0.23 -18.60 -13.17
CA PHE A 64 -1.02 -18.94 -12.00
C PHE A 64 -2.46 -18.40 -12.04
N GLY A 65 -2.90 -17.85 -13.18
CA GLY A 65 -4.29 -17.43 -13.41
C GLY A 65 -4.62 -16.00 -13.01
N ALA A 66 -3.62 -15.17 -12.70
CA ALA A 66 -3.84 -13.74 -12.50
C ALA A 66 -4.13 -13.03 -13.82
N GLU A 67 -4.62 -11.80 -13.73
CA GLU A 67 -4.83 -10.89 -14.84
C GLU A 67 -3.69 -9.86 -14.87
N PRO A 68 -2.60 -10.10 -15.65
CA PRO A 68 -1.50 -9.17 -15.75
C PRO A 68 -1.81 -8.06 -16.76
N VAL A 69 -1.30 -6.85 -16.45
CA VAL A 69 -1.38 -5.66 -17.31
C VAL A 69 0.03 -5.12 -17.51
N MET A 70 0.44 -5.02 -18.78
CA MET A 70 1.71 -4.37 -19.13
C MET A 70 1.59 -2.86 -18.95
N THR A 71 2.59 -2.26 -18.32
CA THR A 71 2.68 -0.84 -18.02
C THR A 71 4.07 -0.30 -18.38
N SER A 72 4.18 1.01 -18.53
CA SER A 72 5.45 1.66 -18.86
C SER A 72 6.55 1.33 -17.83
N PRO A 73 7.78 1.09 -18.25
CA PRO A 73 8.93 0.96 -17.36
C PRO A 73 9.36 2.31 -16.75
N ASN A 74 8.88 3.43 -17.28
CA ASN A 74 9.33 4.78 -16.91
C ASN A 74 8.52 5.41 -15.76
N HIS A 75 7.64 4.66 -15.12
CA HIS A 75 6.88 5.19 -13.99
C HIS A 75 7.78 5.50 -12.80
N PRO A 76 7.69 6.72 -12.23
CA PRO A 76 8.49 7.11 -11.07
C PRO A 76 8.07 6.35 -9.80
N SER A 77 6.78 5.97 -9.69
CA SER A 77 6.24 5.32 -8.50
C SER A 77 5.31 4.13 -8.80
N GLY A 78 4.97 3.41 -7.74
CA GLY A 78 3.94 2.35 -7.78
C GLY A 78 2.56 2.91 -8.08
N SER A 79 2.23 4.09 -7.58
CA SER A 79 0.92 4.74 -7.79
C SER A 79 0.70 5.14 -9.25
N ASP A 80 1.73 5.63 -9.95
CA ASP A 80 1.67 5.92 -11.39
C ASP A 80 1.39 4.65 -12.21
N ARG A 81 2.03 3.54 -11.84
CA ARG A 81 1.81 2.23 -12.46
C ARG A 81 0.38 1.73 -12.22
N VAL A 82 -0.10 1.86 -10.99
CA VAL A 82 -1.48 1.50 -10.63
C VAL A 82 -2.47 2.31 -11.46
N TRP A 83 -2.26 3.63 -11.60
CA TRP A 83 -3.11 4.47 -12.42
C TRP A 83 -3.12 4.06 -13.89
N GLU A 84 -1.94 3.80 -14.49
CA GLU A 84 -1.89 3.34 -15.87
C GLU A 84 -2.68 2.06 -16.08
N ALA A 85 -2.60 1.11 -15.16
CA ALA A 85 -3.30 -0.16 -15.26
C ALA A 85 -4.82 -0.02 -15.22
N VAL A 86 -5.37 1.01 -14.57
CA VAL A 86 -6.82 1.18 -14.37
C VAL A 86 -7.44 2.34 -15.15
N LYS A 87 -6.67 3.23 -15.78
CA LYS A 87 -7.20 4.46 -16.42
C LYS A 87 -8.29 4.21 -17.45
N GLY A 88 -8.26 3.06 -18.13
CA GLY A 88 -9.26 2.64 -19.13
C GLY A 88 -10.39 1.77 -18.57
N ILE A 89 -10.40 1.48 -17.26
CA ILE A 89 -11.38 0.60 -16.63
C ILE A 89 -12.33 1.43 -15.77
N ASP A 90 -13.61 1.15 -15.87
CA ASP A 90 -14.63 1.82 -15.06
C ASP A 90 -14.66 1.22 -13.65
N CYS A 91 -14.30 2.03 -12.64
CA CYS A 91 -14.27 1.68 -11.22
C CYS A 91 -14.42 2.91 -10.34
N ASP A 92 -14.85 2.72 -9.11
CA ASP A 92 -15.07 3.79 -8.13
C ASP A 92 -13.89 3.89 -7.15
N VAL A 93 -13.32 2.73 -6.76
CA VAL A 93 -12.24 2.61 -5.79
C VAL A 93 -11.11 1.73 -6.33
N ILE A 94 -9.88 2.17 -6.14
CA ILE A 94 -8.66 1.44 -6.49
C ILE A 94 -7.88 1.13 -5.23
N ILE A 95 -7.53 -0.14 -5.01
CA ILE A 95 -6.66 -0.57 -3.91
C ILE A 95 -5.27 -0.85 -4.48
N ASN A 96 -4.26 -0.13 -3.98
CA ASN A 96 -2.85 -0.38 -4.29
C ASN A 96 -2.28 -1.36 -3.26
N VAL A 97 -2.11 -2.62 -3.64
CA VAL A 97 -1.59 -3.71 -2.79
C VAL A 97 -0.13 -3.94 -3.12
N GLN A 98 0.75 -3.85 -2.12
CA GLN A 98 2.19 -4.00 -2.35
C GLN A 98 2.55 -5.43 -2.80
N GLY A 99 3.29 -5.56 -3.91
CA GLY A 99 3.66 -6.85 -4.51
C GLY A 99 4.68 -7.68 -3.73
N ASP A 100 5.20 -7.15 -2.63
CA ASP A 100 6.20 -7.76 -1.74
C ASP A 100 5.64 -8.09 -0.33
N GLU A 101 4.32 -8.10 -0.19
CA GLU A 101 3.61 -8.36 1.06
C GLU A 101 2.86 -9.72 1.01
N PRO A 102 3.57 -10.87 0.97
CA PRO A 102 2.96 -12.18 0.78
C PRO A 102 2.04 -12.62 1.93
N PHE A 103 2.15 -11.97 3.10
CA PHE A 103 1.36 -12.26 4.29
C PHE A 103 0.18 -11.32 4.49
N MET A 104 -0.12 -10.45 3.50
CA MET A 104 -1.28 -9.58 3.52
C MET A 104 -2.56 -10.35 3.83
N LYS A 105 -3.39 -9.84 4.75
CA LYS A 105 -4.67 -10.45 5.09
C LYS A 105 -5.79 -9.83 4.25
N PRO A 106 -6.69 -10.63 3.65
CA PRO A 106 -7.85 -10.12 2.89
C PRO A 106 -8.71 -9.14 3.68
N GLU A 107 -8.83 -9.34 4.99
CA GLU A 107 -9.61 -8.48 5.90
C GLU A 107 -9.07 -7.05 5.96
N VAL A 108 -7.78 -6.85 5.76
CA VAL A 108 -7.17 -5.52 5.70
C VAL A 108 -7.63 -4.79 4.44
N ILE A 109 -7.68 -5.48 3.30
CA ILE A 109 -8.19 -4.93 2.05
C ILE A 109 -9.67 -4.60 2.20
N ASN A 110 -10.46 -5.49 2.83
CA ASN A 110 -11.88 -5.26 3.09
C ASN A 110 -12.11 -4.02 3.96
N SER A 111 -11.30 -3.83 5.00
CA SER A 111 -11.39 -2.65 5.86
C SER A 111 -11.06 -1.34 5.11
N LEU A 112 -10.17 -1.39 4.12
CA LEU A 112 -9.92 -0.25 3.23
C LEU A 112 -11.13 0.03 2.33
N ILE A 113 -11.78 -1.00 1.79
CA ILE A 113 -13.01 -0.84 1.00
C ILE A 113 -14.10 -0.18 1.84
N ASP A 114 -14.33 -0.67 3.08
CA ASP A 114 -15.30 -0.09 4.03
C ASP A 114 -15.00 1.39 4.32
N ALA A 115 -13.72 1.75 4.45
CA ALA A 115 -13.31 3.13 4.72
C ALA A 115 -13.60 4.09 3.55
N MET A 116 -13.80 3.56 2.34
CA MET A 116 -14.13 4.33 1.13
C MET A 116 -15.63 4.44 0.87
N GLU A 117 -16.47 3.83 1.70
CA GLU A 117 -17.93 3.92 1.61
C GLU A 117 -18.48 5.18 2.30
N GLY A 118 -19.69 5.60 1.93
CA GLY A 118 -20.43 6.71 2.55
C GLY A 118 -20.24 8.07 1.89
N GLU A 119 -21.06 9.06 2.34
CA GLU A 119 -21.09 10.41 1.75
C GLU A 119 -19.85 11.23 2.07
N ASP A 120 -19.30 11.07 3.29
CA ASP A 120 -18.06 11.74 3.75
C ASP A 120 -16.80 10.93 3.42
N ALA A 121 -16.87 10.04 2.42
CA ALA A 121 -15.74 9.22 2.07
C ALA A 121 -14.50 10.05 1.71
N PRO A 122 -13.31 9.62 2.17
CA PRO A 122 -12.07 10.34 1.95
C PRO A 122 -11.61 10.24 0.48
N ASP A 123 -10.61 11.06 0.12
CA ASP A 123 -9.90 10.91 -1.16
C ASP A 123 -9.10 9.61 -1.19
N MET A 124 -8.49 9.28 -0.05
CA MET A 124 -7.63 8.11 0.15
C MET A 124 -7.89 7.47 1.52
N ALA A 125 -7.58 6.18 1.62
CA ALA A 125 -7.43 5.51 2.91
C ALA A 125 -6.12 4.73 2.95
N THR A 126 -5.57 4.55 4.15
CA THR A 126 -4.37 3.75 4.39
C THR A 126 -4.47 3.02 5.72
N VAL A 127 -3.53 2.12 5.98
CA VAL A 127 -3.55 1.23 7.14
C VAL A 127 -2.45 1.59 8.12
N VAL A 128 -2.74 1.42 9.41
CA VAL A 128 -1.75 1.53 10.48
C VAL A 128 -1.86 0.38 11.45
N VAL A 129 -0.72 0.07 12.07
CA VAL A 129 -0.61 -0.92 13.13
C VAL A 129 -0.22 -0.20 14.42
N PRO A 130 -0.98 -0.35 15.52
CA PRO A 130 -0.54 0.10 16.83
C PRO A 130 0.79 -0.57 17.19
N SER A 131 1.74 0.20 17.66
CA SER A 131 3.09 -0.27 17.97
C SER A 131 3.61 0.40 19.23
N THR A 132 4.51 -0.25 19.93
CA THR A 132 5.18 0.38 21.06
C THR A 132 6.26 1.34 20.61
N ARG A 133 6.67 2.23 21.51
CA ARG A 133 7.75 3.17 21.25
C ARG A 133 9.07 2.45 20.97
N GLU A 134 9.35 1.40 21.75
CA GLU A 134 10.57 0.59 21.65
C GLU A 134 10.69 -0.04 20.25
N GLU A 135 9.55 -0.45 19.67
CA GLU A 135 9.53 -1.10 18.36
C GLU A 135 9.81 -0.14 17.20
N ILE A 136 9.28 1.08 17.27
CA ILE A 136 9.24 1.92 16.07
C ILE A 136 9.91 3.30 16.19
N ALA A 137 10.10 3.86 17.40
CA ALA A 137 10.51 5.25 17.56
C ALA A 137 11.84 5.56 16.85
N SER A 138 12.85 4.72 17.07
CA SER A 138 14.20 4.90 16.53
C SER A 138 14.41 4.34 15.12
N ASN A 139 13.40 3.63 14.56
CA ASN A 139 13.53 3.01 13.24
C ASN A 139 12.97 3.90 12.12
N PRO A 140 13.81 4.56 11.30
CA PRO A 140 13.35 5.42 10.21
C PRO A 140 12.74 4.66 9.04
N ASN A 141 12.94 3.33 8.97
CA ASN A 141 12.33 2.47 7.94
C ASN A 141 10.86 2.15 8.23
N LEU A 142 10.40 2.40 9.45
CA LEU A 142 9.01 2.26 9.87
C LEU A 142 8.38 3.65 10.02
N PRO A 143 7.72 4.19 8.99
CA PRO A 143 7.09 5.51 9.08
C PRO A 143 6.00 5.52 10.15
N LYS A 144 5.91 6.63 10.88
CA LYS A 144 4.90 6.89 11.91
C LYS A 144 3.83 7.79 11.33
N VAL A 145 2.64 7.73 11.90
CA VAL A 145 1.55 8.63 11.54
C VAL A 145 0.84 9.17 12.78
N VAL A 146 0.57 10.46 12.78
CA VAL A 146 -0.31 11.11 13.76
C VAL A 146 -1.72 11.16 13.20
N ILE A 147 -2.71 10.76 14.02
CA ILE A 147 -4.10 10.61 13.60
C ILE A 147 -4.93 11.65 14.35
N GLY A 148 -5.76 12.40 13.63
CA GLY A 148 -6.71 13.35 14.17
C GLY A 148 -7.92 12.67 14.84
N ALA A 149 -8.68 13.43 15.60
CA ALA A 149 -9.88 12.95 16.28
C ALA A 149 -10.96 12.44 15.29
N ASP A 150 -10.94 12.91 14.06
CA ASP A 150 -11.81 12.46 12.96
C ASP A 150 -11.32 11.17 12.28
N GLY A 151 -10.19 10.61 12.77
CA GLY A 151 -9.58 9.39 12.23
C GLY A 151 -8.84 9.59 10.91
N ARG A 152 -8.50 10.84 10.56
CA ARG A 152 -7.67 11.17 9.39
C ARG A 152 -6.22 11.35 9.77
N ALA A 153 -5.31 11.08 8.83
CA ALA A 153 -3.90 11.36 9.01
C ALA A 153 -3.66 12.87 9.08
N LEU A 154 -2.92 13.30 10.11
CA LEU A 154 -2.44 14.68 10.24
C LEU A 154 -1.06 14.84 9.61
N TYR A 155 -0.17 13.87 9.83
CA TYR A 155 1.18 13.86 9.25
C TYR A 155 1.79 12.46 9.31
N PHE A 156 2.70 12.19 8.37
CA PHE A 156 3.55 10.99 8.34
C PHE A 156 5.01 11.41 8.46
N SER A 157 5.81 10.67 9.22
CA SER A 157 7.25 10.94 9.34
C SER A 157 8.07 9.66 9.58
N ARG A 158 9.30 9.69 9.11
CA ARG A 158 10.32 8.70 9.51
C ARG A 158 10.86 8.98 10.91
N SER A 159 10.79 10.24 11.37
CA SER A 159 11.10 10.63 12.74
C SER A 159 10.06 10.10 13.71
N GLU A 160 10.39 10.08 14.99
CA GLU A 160 9.43 9.82 16.05
C GLU A 160 8.43 10.96 16.16
N ILE A 161 7.16 10.67 15.88
CA ILE A 161 6.02 11.56 16.08
C ILE A 161 4.87 10.82 16.76
N PRO A 162 4.10 11.49 17.68
CA PRO A 162 4.36 12.81 18.23
C PRO A 162 5.57 12.84 19.19
N PHE A 163 6.19 14.00 19.34
CA PHE A 163 7.24 14.18 20.35
C PHE A 163 6.66 14.05 21.75
N LEU A 164 7.27 13.20 22.57
CA LEU A 164 6.84 13.00 23.95
C LEU A 164 7.60 13.98 24.86
N ARG A 165 6.94 15.08 25.25
CA ARG A 165 7.45 15.95 26.30
C ARG A 165 7.26 15.29 27.66
N THR A 166 8.11 15.58 28.63
CA THR A 166 8.16 14.98 29.98
C THR A 166 6.81 14.54 30.57
N GLY A 167 6.74 13.34 31.14
CA GLY A 167 5.53 12.80 31.78
C GLY A 167 4.52 12.17 30.82
N GLY A 168 4.98 11.71 29.68
CA GLY A 168 4.19 11.19 28.58
C GLY A 168 2.94 10.40 28.91
N THR A 169 1.96 10.54 28.06
CA THR A 169 0.75 9.71 28.09
C THR A 169 1.06 8.35 27.47
N ASP A 170 0.35 7.29 27.89
CA ASP A 170 0.37 5.96 27.24
C ASP A 170 -0.28 6.01 25.84
N MET A 171 0.01 7.08 25.07
CA MET A 171 -0.54 7.23 23.74
C MET A 171 0.15 6.26 22.78
N PRO A 172 -0.59 5.39 22.10
CA PRO A 172 0.00 4.44 21.18
C PRO A 172 0.62 5.18 20.00
N LEU A 173 1.79 4.73 19.58
CA LEU A 173 2.35 5.10 18.29
C LEU A 173 1.70 4.24 17.21
N TYR A 174 1.62 4.78 16.01
CA TYR A 174 1.06 4.08 14.87
C TYR A 174 2.13 3.95 13.77
N ARG A 175 2.49 2.71 13.47
CA ARG A 175 3.30 2.39 12.31
C ARG A 175 2.43 2.42 11.06
N HIS A 176 2.82 3.21 10.08
CA HIS A 176 2.17 3.23 8.79
C HIS A 176 2.50 1.96 7.99
N TRP A 177 1.49 1.41 7.36
CA TRP A 177 1.60 0.30 6.42
C TRP A 177 1.19 0.76 5.03
N GLY A 178 2.12 0.68 4.06
CA GLY A 178 2.03 1.29 2.73
C GLY A 178 1.02 0.66 1.76
N ILE A 179 -0.15 0.26 2.24
CA ILE A 179 -1.29 -0.15 1.41
C ILE A 179 -2.31 0.98 1.37
N TYR A 180 -2.90 1.24 0.21
CA TYR A 180 -3.79 2.38 0.02
C TYR A 180 -5.04 2.01 -0.75
N ALA A 181 -6.15 2.66 -0.38
CA ALA A 181 -7.33 2.78 -1.21
C ALA A 181 -7.44 4.23 -1.72
N TYR A 182 -7.89 4.40 -2.94
CA TYR A 182 -8.11 5.69 -3.58
C TYR A 182 -9.50 5.74 -4.20
N ARG A 183 -10.19 6.89 -4.09
CA ARG A 183 -11.22 7.22 -5.06
C ARG A 183 -10.56 7.37 -6.43
N ARG A 184 -11.25 6.95 -7.52
CA ARG A 184 -10.70 7.04 -8.87
C ARG A 184 -10.20 8.45 -9.20
N ALA A 185 -11.03 9.47 -8.98
CA ALA A 185 -10.65 10.87 -9.24
C ALA A 185 -9.49 11.34 -8.36
N ALA A 186 -9.39 10.83 -7.13
CA ALA A 186 -8.29 11.14 -6.22
C ALA A 186 -6.97 10.55 -6.70
N LEU A 187 -6.95 9.30 -7.19
CA LEU A 187 -5.74 8.70 -7.75
C LEU A 187 -5.28 9.44 -9.01
N GLU A 188 -6.21 9.77 -9.93
CA GLU A 188 -5.91 10.57 -11.11
C GLU A 188 -5.27 11.91 -10.75
N ARG A 189 -5.87 12.63 -9.78
CA ARG A 189 -5.31 13.88 -9.25
C ARG A 189 -3.94 13.66 -8.64
N PHE A 190 -3.78 12.64 -7.80
CA PHE A 190 -2.54 12.34 -7.07
C PHE A 190 -1.35 12.12 -8.00
N VAL A 191 -1.52 11.30 -9.04
CA VAL A 191 -0.43 11.03 -10.01
C VAL A 191 -0.14 12.23 -10.93
N SER A 192 -1.06 13.19 -11.07
CA SER A 192 -0.84 14.43 -11.82
C SER A 192 -0.05 15.48 -11.01
N LEU A 193 0.04 15.34 -9.71
CA LEU A 193 0.75 16.29 -8.84
C LEU A 193 2.28 16.09 -8.95
N PRO A 194 3.06 17.17 -8.96
CA PRO A 194 4.52 17.07 -8.87
C PRO A 194 4.94 16.57 -7.48
N GLU A 195 6.12 15.94 -7.41
CA GLU A 195 6.73 15.56 -6.14
C GLU A 195 6.87 16.78 -5.21
N SER A 196 6.29 16.67 -4.02
CA SER A 196 6.17 17.79 -3.08
C SER A 196 7.42 17.95 -2.18
N PRO A 197 7.63 19.11 -1.54
CA PRO A 197 8.78 19.35 -0.65
C PRO A 197 8.88 18.35 0.50
N LEU A 198 7.78 18.05 1.20
CA LEU A 198 7.78 17.10 2.31
C LEU A 198 8.02 15.67 1.83
N GLU A 199 7.41 15.29 0.70
CA GLU A 199 7.68 13.99 0.06
C GLU A 199 9.17 13.83 -0.27
N LYS A 200 9.81 14.84 -0.86
CA LYS A 200 11.25 14.84 -1.15
C LYS A 200 12.09 14.67 0.10
N CYS A 201 11.71 15.35 1.17
CA CYS A 201 12.43 15.33 2.44
C CYS A 201 12.34 13.97 3.13
N GLU A 202 11.13 13.45 3.30
CA GLU A 202 10.86 12.23 4.06
C GLU A 202 10.92 10.97 3.20
N LYS A 203 10.91 11.10 1.85
CA LYS A 203 10.74 9.97 0.91
C LYS A 203 9.49 9.15 1.24
N LEU A 204 8.39 9.88 1.47
CA LEU A 204 7.06 9.34 1.77
C LEU A 204 6.05 9.94 0.79
N GLU A 205 5.64 9.14 -0.20
CA GLU A 205 4.79 9.56 -1.32
C GLU A 205 3.45 10.18 -0.87
N GLN A 206 2.83 9.64 0.18
CA GLN A 206 1.55 10.11 0.71
C GLN A 206 1.59 11.54 1.27
N LEU A 207 2.77 12.11 1.55
CA LEU A 207 2.89 13.51 1.96
C LEU A 207 2.47 14.47 0.85
N ARG A 208 2.68 14.11 -0.43
CA ARG A 208 2.17 14.86 -1.58
C ARG A 208 0.65 15.06 -1.49
N ALA A 209 -0.07 14.02 -1.10
CA ALA A 209 -1.52 14.10 -0.91
C ALA A 209 -1.90 15.11 0.18
N LEU A 210 -1.27 15.02 1.37
CA LEU A 210 -1.53 15.92 2.50
C LEU A 210 -1.20 17.38 2.15
N GLU A 211 -0.04 17.64 1.52
CA GLU A 211 0.37 18.99 1.11
C GLU A 211 -0.61 19.62 0.10
N ASN A 212 -1.34 18.81 -0.65
CA ASN A 212 -2.34 19.25 -1.61
C ASN A 212 -3.80 19.15 -1.07
N GLY A 213 -3.96 19.03 0.26
CA GLY A 213 -5.26 19.07 0.93
C GLY A 213 -6.14 17.84 0.71
N MET A 214 -5.58 16.73 0.25
CA MET A 214 -6.31 15.46 0.12
C MET A 214 -6.53 14.83 1.50
N LYS A 215 -7.71 14.27 1.70
CA LYS A 215 -8.12 13.65 2.97
C LYS A 215 -7.73 12.18 2.97
N ILE A 216 -6.87 11.78 3.91
CA ILE A 216 -6.42 10.39 4.07
C ILE A 216 -7.06 9.81 5.33
N LYS A 217 -8.00 8.89 5.19
CA LYS A 217 -8.57 8.12 6.30
C LYS A 217 -7.58 7.06 6.75
N VAL A 218 -7.48 6.87 8.07
CA VAL A 218 -6.59 5.87 8.66
C VAL A 218 -7.40 4.70 9.23
N VAL A 219 -7.14 3.51 8.71
CA VAL A 219 -7.70 2.24 9.19
C VAL A 219 -6.72 1.59 10.15
N LYS A 220 -7.17 1.25 11.34
CA LYS A 220 -6.36 0.56 12.35
C LYS A 220 -6.54 -0.94 12.21
N THR A 221 -5.44 -1.70 12.24
CA THR A 221 -5.45 -3.16 12.23
C THR A 221 -4.49 -3.71 13.28
N GLN A 222 -4.79 -4.90 13.79
CA GLN A 222 -3.88 -5.67 14.65
C GLN A 222 -3.02 -6.65 13.83
N PHE A 223 -3.34 -6.83 12.54
CA PHE A 223 -2.55 -7.69 11.67
C PHE A 223 -1.21 -7.03 11.37
N GLN A 224 -0.15 -7.80 11.53
CA GLN A 224 1.18 -7.40 11.11
C GLN A 224 1.53 -8.17 9.86
N SER A 225 1.89 -7.46 8.79
CA SER A 225 2.50 -8.10 7.63
C SER A 225 4.01 -8.00 7.75
N ILE A 226 4.67 -9.02 7.26
CA ILE A 226 6.11 -9.06 7.11
C ILE A 226 6.36 -8.94 5.61
N GLY A 227 6.85 -7.77 5.20
CA GLY A 227 7.30 -7.56 3.82
C GLY A 227 8.60 -8.32 3.58
N ILE A 228 8.77 -8.82 2.36
CA ILE A 228 10.03 -9.44 1.93
C ILE A 228 10.87 -8.36 1.26
N ASP A 229 11.96 -7.96 1.90
CA ASP A 229 12.84 -6.87 1.42
C ASP A 229 14.21 -7.37 0.97
N THR A 230 14.68 -8.45 1.56
CA THR A 230 15.99 -9.05 1.29
C THR A 230 15.87 -10.57 1.06
N PRO A 231 16.87 -11.24 0.46
CA PRO A 231 16.86 -12.70 0.31
C PRO A 231 16.77 -13.46 1.63
N GLU A 232 17.28 -12.89 2.72
CA GLU A 232 17.25 -13.46 4.06
C GLU A 232 15.83 -13.58 4.60
N ASP A 233 14.92 -12.69 4.16
CA ASP A 233 13.51 -12.73 4.55
C ASP A 233 12.74 -13.93 3.95
N LEU A 234 13.33 -14.65 2.99
CA LEU A 234 12.72 -15.87 2.42
C LEU A 234 12.77 -17.09 3.36
N VAL A 235 13.49 -17.00 4.47
CA VAL A 235 13.65 -18.09 5.44
C VAL A 235 12.43 -18.23 6.36
N PHE A 236 11.46 -17.32 6.29
CA PHE A 236 10.21 -17.49 7.02
C PHE A 236 9.47 -18.74 6.54
N GLU A 237 9.45 -19.76 7.38
CA GLU A 237 8.58 -20.90 7.18
C GLU A 237 7.14 -20.39 7.13
N LEU A 238 6.41 -20.83 6.11
CA LEU A 238 4.99 -20.52 5.97
C LEU A 238 4.24 -21.19 7.13
N LEU A 239 4.04 -20.48 8.24
CA LEU A 239 3.18 -20.87 9.35
C LEU A 239 1.70 -20.76 8.97
#